data_7cd0a6d6f2cdcd8117594e91a598125f
#
_entry.id   7cd0a6d6f2cdcd8117594e91a598125f
#
_cell.length_a   1.000
_cell.length_b   1.000
_cell.length_c   1.000
_cell.angle_alpha   90.00
_cell.angle_beta   90.00
_cell.angle_gamma   90.00
#
_symmetry.space_group_name_H-M   'P 1'
#
loop_
_entity.id
_entity.type
_entity.pdbx_description
1 polymer ?
#
loop_
_entity_poly.entity_id
_entity_poly.type
_entity_poly.pdbx_seq_one_letter_code
_entity_poly.pdbx_strand_id
1 'polypeptide(L)'
;MAYKDILLTKKKNNIKLPQMSMLSAGTAALAIQYQMKKYGLPNLKVLVDKNIKKEDLERLKKACCIIYKTNLSKKCLTPQEILKLTKNENGFDITSNKAFFSKSRYYDWLSYEILDQNPNYVFIPYGSGETFENILNVNIMIVTSSEYKERKDIFRFSPCKPFHGKINILKECNFMGAASKNPKTKAIKLYSHFLPFKEFSNERIKLHIYRGHLGKETGVYYFKEKFLDQAIKFAEKNNIEAEPSGLGGLALFFQLKDKIPKNKKIIILNTGKTKMPI
;
A
#
# COMPACT_ATOMS: atom_id res chain seq x y z
N MET A 1 1.03 -18.24 3.19
CA MET A 1 1.55 -19.26 2.28
C MET A 1 3.08 -19.18 2.11
N ALA A 2 3.67 -18.07 1.68
CA ALA A 2 5.13 -17.97 1.48
C ALA A 2 6.00 -18.48 2.66
N TYR A 3 5.64 -18.20 3.90
CA TYR A 3 6.37 -18.69 5.06
C TYR A 3 6.33 -20.21 5.22
N LYS A 4 5.20 -20.84 4.90
CA LYS A 4 5.06 -22.30 4.95
C LYS A 4 5.98 -22.95 3.91
N ASP A 5 6.06 -22.39 2.74
CA ASP A 5 6.91 -22.90 1.65
C ASP A 5 8.39 -22.72 1.98
N ILE A 6 8.79 -21.59 2.56
CA ILE A 6 10.15 -21.35 3.07
C ILE A 6 10.52 -22.38 4.16
N LEU A 7 9.62 -22.65 5.11
CA LEU A 7 9.86 -23.63 6.16
C LEU A 7 9.96 -25.05 5.62
N LEU A 8 9.11 -25.42 4.66
CA LEU A 8 9.16 -26.73 4.02
C LEU A 8 10.46 -26.90 3.22
N THR A 9 10.90 -25.87 2.51
CA THR A 9 12.17 -25.86 1.78
C THR A 9 13.36 -25.98 2.72
N LYS A 10 13.36 -25.26 3.86
CA LYS A 10 14.39 -25.38 4.91
C LYS A 10 14.47 -26.81 5.45
N LYS A 11 13.31 -27.39 5.78
CA LYS A 11 13.24 -28.74 6.37
C LYS A 11 13.68 -29.83 5.39
N LYS A 12 13.37 -29.68 4.09
CA LYS A 12 13.75 -30.66 3.05
C LYS A 12 15.24 -30.59 2.65
N ASN A 13 15.84 -29.40 2.59
CA ASN A 13 17.12 -29.19 1.92
C ASN A 13 18.24 -28.72 2.85
N ASN A 14 18.01 -28.62 4.16
CA ASN A 14 18.97 -28.12 5.15
C ASN A 14 19.56 -26.74 4.81
N ILE A 15 18.82 -25.91 4.07
CA ILE A 15 19.25 -24.62 3.56
C ILE A 15 19.19 -23.57 4.66
N LYS A 16 20.28 -22.83 4.83
CA LYS A 16 20.30 -21.64 5.69
C LYS A 16 19.44 -20.56 5.05
N LEU A 17 18.34 -20.20 5.69
CA LEU A 17 17.48 -19.13 5.19
C LEU A 17 18.23 -17.80 5.17
N PRO A 18 18.16 -17.06 4.05
CA PRO A 18 18.76 -15.74 3.98
C PRO A 18 18.06 -14.79 4.94
N GLN A 19 18.82 -13.90 5.54
CA GLN A 19 18.29 -12.88 6.43
C GLN A 19 17.45 -11.87 5.64
N MET A 20 16.35 -11.42 6.23
CA MET A 20 15.44 -10.47 5.58
C MET A 20 15.72 -9.05 6.06
N SER A 21 15.66 -8.10 5.13
CA SER A 21 15.71 -6.67 5.38
C SER A 21 14.41 -6.00 4.95
N MET A 22 14.05 -4.92 5.61
CA MET A 22 12.85 -4.15 5.30
C MET A 22 13.01 -2.68 5.62
N LEU A 23 12.58 -1.82 4.70
CA LEU A 23 12.32 -0.41 4.99
C LEU A 23 10.92 -0.28 5.60
N SER A 24 10.80 0.27 6.79
CA SER A 24 9.50 0.38 7.46
C SER A 24 9.42 1.58 8.39
N ALA A 25 8.22 2.17 8.49
CA ALA A 25 7.89 3.18 9.50
C ALA A 25 7.53 2.57 10.88
N GLY A 26 7.54 1.22 11.01
CA GLY A 26 7.34 0.52 12.29
C GLY A 26 6.31 -0.61 12.23
N THR A 27 5.05 -0.35 11.94
CA THR A 27 3.94 -1.30 12.09
C THR A 27 4.09 -2.58 11.28
N ALA A 28 4.44 -2.46 9.99
CA ALA A 28 4.62 -3.62 9.13
C ALA A 28 5.80 -4.49 9.59
N ALA A 29 6.91 -3.85 9.98
CA ALA A 29 8.07 -4.55 10.51
C ALA A 29 7.74 -5.34 11.78
N LEU A 30 6.95 -4.78 12.69
CA LEU A 30 6.51 -5.47 13.91
C LEU A 30 5.66 -6.69 13.59
N ALA A 31 4.69 -6.57 12.69
CA ALA A 31 3.84 -7.68 12.28
C ALA A 31 4.66 -8.82 11.65
N ILE A 32 5.61 -8.49 10.77
CA ILE A 32 6.50 -9.47 10.14
C ILE A 32 7.44 -10.10 11.16
N GLN A 33 8.07 -9.30 12.04
CA GLN A 33 8.95 -9.81 13.08
C GLN A 33 8.24 -10.79 14.02
N TYR A 34 6.99 -10.50 14.38
CA TYR A 34 6.16 -11.42 15.16
C TYR A 34 6.01 -12.78 14.46
N GLN A 35 5.70 -12.77 13.15
CA GLN A 35 5.61 -14.01 12.37
C GLN A 35 6.96 -14.71 12.26
N MET A 36 8.04 -13.97 12.03
CA MET A 36 9.40 -14.54 11.96
C MET A 36 9.75 -15.26 13.27
N LYS A 37 9.48 -14.63 14.43
CA LYS A 37 9.69 -15.24 15.74
C LYS A 37 8.86 -16.52 15.91
N LYS A 38 7.57 -16.48 15.55
CA LYS A 38 6.67 -17.63 15.62
C LYS A 38 7.19 -18.83 14.82
N TYR A 39 7.86 -18.60 13.70
CA TYR A 39 8.38 -19.65 12.83
C TYR A 39 9.88 -19.93 13.00
N GLY A 40 10.53 -19.38 14.03
CA GLY A 40 11.95 -19.60 14.30
C GLY A 40 12.87 -19.07 13.22
N LEU A 41 12.48 -18.00 12.53
CA LEU A 41 13.28 -17.33 11.49
C LEU A 41 14.22 -16.32 12.12
N PRO A 42 15.34 -15.95 11.44
CA PRO A 42 16.26 -14.90 11.89
C PRO A 42 15.55 -13.57 12.08
N ASN A 43 15.96 -12.80 13.09
CA ASN A 43 15.38 -11.50 13.36
C ASN A 43 15.46 -10.55 12.17
N LEU A 44 14.38 -9.81 11.91
CA LEU A 44 14.26 -8.87 10.80
C LEU A 44 15.24 -7.71 10.96
N LYS A 45 15.98 -7.39 9.90
CA LYS A 45 16.75 -6.16 9.78
C LYS A 45 15.85 -5.05 9.26
N VAL A 46 15.66 -3.99 10.04
CA VAL A 46 14.72 -2.91 9.72
C VAL A 46 15.47 -1.61 9.49
N LEU A 47 15.34 -1.05 8.31
CA LEU A 47 15.82 0.29 7.99
C LEU A 47 14.70 1.29 8.30
N VAL A 48 14.97 2.25 9.17
CA VAL A 48 14.02 3.27 9.60
C VAL A 48 14.56 4.67 9.31
N ASP A 49 13.64 5.65 9.24
CA ASP A 49 14.08 7.06 9.17
C ASP A 49 14.80 7.48 10.46
N LYS A 50 15.78 8.35 10.32
CA LYS A 50 16.51 8.90 11.47
C LYS A 50 15.58 9.62 12.46
N ASN A 51 14.46 10.17 11.99
CA ASN A 51 13.47 10.91 12.76
C ASN A 51 12.28 10.03 13.21
N ILE A 52 12.43 8.69 13.17
CA ILE A 52 11.39 7.77 13.67
C ILE A 52 10.98 8.13 15.10
N LYS A 53 9.69 8.06 15.40
CA LYS A 53 9.16 8.32 16.74
C LYS A 53 9.81 7.38 17.75
N LYS A 54 10.15 7.93 18.92
CA LYS A 54 10.81 7.17 20.01
C LYS A 54 10.00 5.94 20.41
N GLU A 55 8.68 6.06 20.47
CA GLU A 55 7.77 4.95 20.80
C GLU A 55 7.86 3.80 19.78
N ASP A 56 7.84 4.11 18.48
CA ASP A 56 7.93 3.08 17.43
C ASP A 56 9.31 2.41 17.43
N LEU A 57 10.36 3.20 17.69
CA LEU A 57 11.72 2.68 17.83
C LEU A 57 11.81 1.68 19.01
N GLU A 58 11.26 2.03 20.16
CA GLU A 58 11.29 1.15 21.34
C GLU A 58 10.44 -0.13 21.12
N ARG A 59 9.32 -0.03 20.43
CA ARG A 59 8.53 -1.21 20.03
C ARG A 59 9.33 -2.16 19.14
N LEU A 60 10.04 -1.64 18.14
CA LEU A 60 10.89 -2.45 17.25
C LEU A 60 12.02 -3.14 18.03
N LYS A 61 12.66 -2.44 18.99
CA LYS A 61 13.68 -3.01 19.87
C LYS A 61 13.11 -4.14 20.74
N LYS A 62 11.96 -3.92 21.41
CA LYS A 62 11.27 -4.93 22.22
C LYS A 62 10.89 -6.16 21.41
N ALA A 63 10.56 -5.99 20.13
CA ALA A 63 10.29 -7.09 19.21
C ALA A 63 11.55 -7.80 18.72
N CYS A 64 12.74 -7.40 19.17
CA CYS A 64 14.05 -7.94 18.75
C CYS A 64 14.39 -7.69 17.28
N CYS A 65 13.88 -6.62 16.66
CA CYS A 65 14.32 -6.20 15.34
C CYS A 65 15.76 -5.67 15.40
N ILE A 66 16.55 -5.94 14.35
CA ILE A 66 17.89 -5.35 14.16
C ILE A 66 17.70 -4.03 13.40
N ILE A 67 17.95 -2.90 14.07
CA ILE A 67 17.54 -1.58 13.57
C ILE A 67 18.71 -0.82 12.97
N TYR A 68 18.50 -0.31 11.76
CA TYR A 68 19.38 0.60 11.05
C TYR A 68 18.66 1.92 10.79
N LYS A 69 19.38 3.04 10.86
CA LYS A 69 18.82 4.38 10.65
C LYS A 69 19.45 5.06 9.44
N THR A 70 18.64 5.73 8.66
CA THR A 70 19.09 6.57 7.54
C THR A 70 18.20 7.79 7.37
N ASN A 71 18.63 8.74 6.58
CA ASN A 71 17.79 9.88 6.19
C ASN A 71 17.00 9.55 4.94
N LEU A 72 15.74 9.14 5.12
CA LEU A 72 14.85 8.77 4.03
C LEU A 72 14.31 9.96 3.23
N SER A 73 14.47 11.21 3.73
CA SER A 73 14.02 12.40 3.01
C SER A 73 14.87 12.77 1.79
N LYS A 74 16.07 12.19 1.66
CA LYS A 74 17.02 12.56 0.59
C LYS A 74 16.66 11.95 -0.77
N LYS A 75 16.29 10.69 -0.81
CA LYS A 75 15.92 9.96 -2.04
C LYS A 75 15.14 8.68 -1.75
N CYS A 76 14.43 8.19 -2.76
CA CYS A 76 13.91 6.82 -2.74
C CYS A 76 15.07 5.81 -2.82
N LEU A 77 14.98 4.72 -2.05
CA LEU A 77 15.99 3.68 -2.02
C LEU A 77 15.59 2.50 -2.90
N THR A 78 16.55 1.95 -3.59
CA THR A 78 16.40 0.67 -4.29
C THR A 78 16.53 -0.51 -3.32
N PRO A 79 16.06 -1.73 -3.67
CA PRO A 79 16.28 -2.92 -2.86
C PRO A 79 17.74 -3.17 -2.51
N GLN A 80 18.65 -2.96 -3.46
CA GLN A 80 20.11 -3.12 -3.25
C GLN A 80 20.66 -2.12 -2.24
N GLU A 81 20.18 -0.87 -2.28
CA GLU A 81 20.55 0.15 -1.30
C GLU A 81 20.03 -0.17 0.11
N ILE A 82 18.80 -0.72 0.21
CA ILE A 82 18.24 -1.18 1.49
C ILE A 82 19.09 -2.31 2.07
N LEU A 83 19.43 -3.31 1.26
CA LEU A 83 20.31 -4.42 1.66
C LEU A 83 21.68 -3.92 2.12
N LYS A 84 22.30 -3.01 1.38
CA LYS A 84 23.58 -2.39 1.75
C LYS A 84 23.49 -1.61 3.06
N LEU A 85 22.47 -0.76 3.23
CA LEU A 85 22.27 0.04 4.43
C LEU A 85 21.93 -0.80 5.67
N THR A 86 21.35 -1.97 5.49
CA THR A 86 21.07 -2.94 6.56
C THR A 86 22.20 -3.97 6.75
N LYS A 87 23.33 -3.80 6.07
CA LYS A 87 24.47 -4.75 6.09
C LYS A 87 24.00 -6.19 5.84
N ASN A 88 23.30 -6.39 4.74
CA ASN A 88 22.65 -7.65 4.40
C ASN A 88 22.67 -7.94 2.89
N GLU A 89 23.79 -7.67 2.24
CA GLU A 89 23.94 -7.75 0.78
C GLU A 89 23.56 -9.12 0.22
N ASN A 90 23.79 -10.19 0.99
CA ASN A 90 23.43 -11.57 0.64
C ASN A 90 22.02 -11.98 1.12
N GLY A 91 21.22 -11.02 1.58
CA GLY A 91 19.87 -11.26 2.10
C GLY A 91 18.77 -10.90 1.10
N PHE A 92 17.56 -10.80 1.62
CA PHE A 92 16.38 -10.40 0.85
C PHE A 92 15.79 -9.10 1.39
N ASP A 93 15.54 -8.14 0.49
CA ASP A 93 14.69 -6.99 0.80
C ASP A 93 13.22 -7.39 0.61
N ILE A 94 12.45 -7.25 1.69
CA ILE A 94 11.00 -7.54 1.72
C ILE A 94 10.15 -6.27 1.84
N THR A 95 10.71 -5.12 1.50
CA THR A 95 10.01 -3.83 1.58
C THR A 95 8.75 -3.82 0.71
N SER A 96 8.80 -4.50 -0.43
CA SER A 96 7.62 -4.73 -1.26
C SER A 96 7.33 -6.22 -1.43
N ASN A 97 6.06 -6.54 -1.64
CA ASN A 97 5.64 -7.91 -1.91
C ASN A 97 6.19 -8.47 -3.23
N LYS A 98 6.69 -7.61 -4.12
CA LYS A 98 7.34 -8.00 -5.37
C LYS A 98 8.62 -8.81 -5.18
N ALA A 99 9.31 -8.61 -4.06
CA ALA A 99 10.50 -9.39 -3.72
C ALA A 99 10.20 -10.90 -3.67
N PHE A 100 8.96 -11.29 -3.35
CA PHE A 100 8.56 -12.68 -3.21
C PHE A 100 7.67 -13.19 -4.35
N PHE A 101 6.77 -12.34 -4.83
CA PHE A 101 5.81 -12.72 -5.87
C PHE A 101 5.49 -11.51 -6.74
N SER A 102 6.07 -11.46 -7.92
CA SER A 102 5.76 -10.43 -8.93
C SER A 102 4.27 -10.38 -9.33
N LYS A 103 3.50 -11.39 -8.92
CA LYS A 103 2.07 -11.54 -9.20
C LYS A 103 1.22 -11.58 -7.93
N SER A 104 1.74 -11.16 -6.76
CA SER A 104 0.93 -11.16 -5.55
C SER A 104 -0.21 -10.13 -5.66
N ARG A 105 -1.40 -10.60 -5.33
CA ARG A 105 -2.65 -9.87 -5.53
C ARG A 105 -3.42 -9.77 -4.20
N TYR A 106 -2.72 -9.34 -3.14
CA TYR A 106 -3.26 -9.34 -1.78
C TYR A 106 -4.46 -8.41 -1.57
N TYR A 107 -4.54 -7.34 -2.37
CA TYR A 107 -5.62 -6.36 -2.29
C TYR A 107 -6.70 -6.55 -3.35
N ASP A 108 -6.65 -7.64 -4.13
CA ASP A 108 -7.63 -7.88 -5.19
C ASP A 108 -9.06 -7.91 -4.66
N TRP A 109 -9.28 -8.60 -3.55
CA TRP A 109 -10.60 -8.65 -2.94
C TRP A 109 -11.15 -7.26 -2.64
N LEU A 110 -10.36 -6.43 -1.95
CA LEU A 110 -10.71 -5.05 -1.65
C LEU A 110 -10.96 -4.24 -2.94
N SER A 111 -10.14 -4.47 -3.96
CA SER A 111 -10.28 -3.80 -5.25
C SER A 111 -11.60 -4.16 -5.91
N TYR A 112 -12.00 -5.43 -5.90
CA TYR A 112 -13.29 -5.86 -6.43
C TYR A 112 -14.47 -5.28 -5.63
N GLU A 113 -14.42 -5.29 -4.31
CA GLU A 113 -15.46 -4.68 -3.46
C GLU A 113 -15.67 -3.20 -3.77
N ILE A 114 -14.58 -2.44 -3.96
CA ILE A 114 -14.64 -1.03 -4.32
C ILE A 114 -15.24 -0.85 -5.72
N LEU A 115 -14.75 -1.60 -6.70
CA LEU A 115 -15.15 -1.45 -8.11
C LEU A 115 -16.58 -1.91 -8.35
N ASP A 116 -17.07 -2.90 -7.61
CA ASP A 116 -18.45 -3.38 -7.67
C ASP A 116 -19.46 -2.31 -7.25
N GLN A 117 -19.04 -1.36 -6.43
CA GLN A 117 -19.85 -0.21 -6.07
C GLN A 117 -20.02 0.81 -7.21
N ASN A 118 -19.36 0.63 -8.34
CA ASN A 118 -19.42 1.51 -9.50
C ASN A 118 -19.18 3.00 -9.15
N PRO A 119 -18.05 3.37 -8.53
CA PRO A 119 -17.77 4.74 -8.12
C PRO A 119 -17.32 5.61 -9.29
N ASN A 120 -17.58 6.92 -9.19
CA ASN A 120 -16.97 7.91 -10.07
C ASN A 120 -15.61 8.39 -9.54
N TYR A 121 -15.43 8.39 -8.21
CA TYR A 121 -14.22 8.78 -7.53
C TYR A 121 -13.88 7.82 -6.40
N VAL A 122 -12.62 7.45 -6.29
CA VAL A 122 -12.10 6.65 -5.17
C VAL A 122 -10.92 7.38 -4.53
N PHE A 123 -11.06 7.77 -3.28
CA PHE A 123 -10.00 8.41 -2.51
C PHE A 123 -9.26 7.39 -1.66
N ILE A 124 -7.96 7.25 -1.88
CA ILE A 124 -7.15 6.15 -1.37
C ILE A 124 -5.94 6.70 -0.61
N PRO A 125 -5.70 6.35 0.66
CA PRO A 125 -4.46 6.68 1.34
C PRO A 125 -3.25 6.13 0.55
N TYR A 126 -2.30 7.00 0.23
CA TYR A 126 -1.14 6.67 -0.58
C TYR A 126 0.14 6.70 0.25
N GLY A 127 0.47 5.56 0.83
CA GLY A 127 1.75 5.31 1.53
C GLY A 127 2.77 4.68 0.61
N SER A 128 2.93 3.35 0.65
CA SER A 128 3.77 2.60 -0.30
C SER A 128 3.23 2.59 -1.73
N GLY A 129 1.96 2.92 -1.91
CA GLY A 129 1.28 2.88 -3.21
C GLY A 129 0.64 1.54 -3.55
N GLU A 130 0.93 0.46 -2.82
CA GLU A 130 0.48 -0.90 -3.17
C GLU A 130 -1.05 -1.03 -3.30
N THR A 131 -1.81 -0.49 -2.35
CA THR A 131 -3.28 -0.53 -2.43
C THR A 131 -3.80 0.25 -3.63
N PHE A 132 -3.26 1.45 -3.85
CA PHE A 132 -3.63 2.29 -4.98
C PHE A 132 -3.31 1.59 -6.31
N GLU A 133 -2.09 1.08 -6.47
CA GLU A 133 -1.66 0.38 -7.68
C GLU A 133 -2.45 -0.91 -7.93
N ASN A 134 -2.79 -1.64 -6.86
CA ASN A 134 -3.60 -2.84 -7.02
C ASN A 134 -5.00 -2.51 -7.54
N ILE A 135 -5.67 -1.49 -6.99
CA ILE A 135 -6.99 -1.05 -7.45
C ILE A 135 -6.94 -0.60 -8.91
N LEU A 136 -5.92 0.18 -9.29
CA LEU A 136 -5.72 0.58 -10.69
C LEU A 136 -5.50 -0.63 -11.61
N ASN A 137 -4.66 -1.59 -11.22
CA ASN A 137 -4.38 -2.79 -12.00
C ASN A 137 -5.65 -3.63 -12.21
N VAL A 138 -6.45 -3.82 -11.15
CA VAL A 138 -7.71 -4.56 -11.24
C VAL A 138 -8.70 -3.83 -12.14
N ASN A 139 -8.85 -2.51 -12.01
CA ASN A 139 -9.72 -1.72 -12.88
C ASN A 139 -9.30 -1.82 -14.35
N ILE A 140 -8.01 -1.61 -14.64
CA ILE A 140 -7.49 -1.71 -16.01
C ILE A 140 -7.72 -3.11 -16.57
N MET A 141 -7.48 -4.16 -15.77
CA MET A 141 -7.73 -5.54 -16.17
C MET A 141 -9.20 -5.77 -16.52
N ILE A 142 -10.14 -5.26 -15.72
CA ILE A 142 -11.58 -5.38 -15.96
C ILE A 142 -11.96 -4.66 -17.26
N VAL A 143 -11.53 -3.39 -17.40
CA VAL A 143 -11.85 -2.59 -18.59
C VAL A 143 -11.27 -3.21 -19.85
N THR A 144 -10.00 -3.60 -19.85
CA THR A 144 -9.36 -4.20 -21.02
C THR A 144 -9.94 -5.59 -21.35
N SER A 145 -10.32 -6.38 -20.36
CA SER A 145 -10.93 -7.70 -20.59
C SER A 145 -12.32 -7.59 -21.20
N SER A 146 -13.07 -6.54 -20.85
CA SER A 146 -14.40 -6.29 -21.45
C SER A 146 -14.30 -5.81 -22.91
N GLU A 147 -13.20 -5.18 -23.28
CA GLU A 147 -12.90 -4.77 -24.66
C GLU A 147 -12.49 -5.98 -25.53
N TYR A 148 -11.84 -6.98 -24.92
CA TYR A 148 -11.45 -8.24 -25.56
C TYR A 148 -12.39 -9.35 -25.11
N LYS A 149 -13.57 -9.47 -25.72
CA LYS A 149 -14.65 -10.43 -25.37
C LYS A 149 -14.24 -11.91 -25.27
N GLU A 150 -13.04 -12.26 -25.66
CA GLU A 150 -12.56 -13.67 -25.78
C GLU A 150 -11.66 -14.16 -24.64
N ARG A 151 -11.26 -13.32 -23.68
CA ARG A 151 -10.34 -13.77 -22.62
C ARG A 151 -11.07 -14.24 -21.36
N LYS A 152 -11.69 -15.42 -21.43
CA LYS A 152 -12.17 -16.17 -20.25
C LYS A 152 -11.05 -16.55 -19.26
N ASP A 153 -9.79 -16.47 -19.67
CA ASP A 153 -8.63 -17.00 -18.95
C ASP A 153 -8.13 -16.06 -17.82
N ILE A 154 -8.41 -14.75 -17.87
CA ILE A 154 -7.95 -13.80 -16.87
C ILE A 154 -8.61 -14.05 -15.51
N PHE A 155 -9.82 -14.58 -15.49
CA PHE A 155 -10.57 -14.90 -14.26
C PHE A 155 -10.23 -16.28 -13.67
N ARG A 156 -9.54 -17.17 -14.39
CA ARG A 156 -9.15 -18.51 -13.90
C ARG A 156 -8.12 -18.49 -12.78
N PHE A 157 -7.36 -17.42 -12.63
CA PHE A 157 -6.29 -17.31 -11.64
C PHE A 157 -6.64 -16.41 -10.44
N SER A 158 -7.84 -15.87 -10.36
CA SER A 158 -8.29 -15.19 -9.15
C SER A 158 -8.66 -16.25 -8.11
N PRO A 159 -8.09 -16.21 -6.89
CA PRO A 159 -8.53 -17.07 -5.79
C PRO A 159 -9.96 -16.74 -5.35
N CYS A 160 -10.52 -15.66 -5.82
CA CYS A 160 -11.92 -15.27 -5.64
C CYS A 160 -12.78 -15.96 -6.70
N LYS A 161 -13.91 -16.53 -6.28
CA LYS A 161 -14.92 -17.04 -7.21
C LYS A 161 -15.17 -16.01 -8.30
N PRO A 162 -15.37 -16.44 -9.56
CA PRO A 162 -15.63 -15.50 -10.65
C PRO A 162 -16.75 -14.57 -10.23
N PHE A 163 -16.46 -13.27 -10.31
CA PHE A 163 -17.43 -12.23 -10.00
C PHE A 163 -18.55 -12.34 -11.05
N HIS A 164 -19.70 -12.92 -10.67
CA HIS A 164 -20.86 -13.04 -11.54
C HIS A 164 -21.71 -11.76 -11.62
N GLY A 165 -21.21 -10.66 -11.02
CA GLY A 165 -21.83 -9.34 -11.13
C GLY A 165 -21.61 -8.76 -12.52
N LYS A 166 -22.63 -8.10 -13.06
CA LYS A 166 -22.49 -7.20 -14.20
C LYS A 166 -21.63 -6.00 -13.76
N ILE A 167 -20.30 -6.14 -13.82
CA ILE A 167 -19.42 -5.00 -13.59
C ILE A 167 -19.65 -4.06 -14.77
N ASN A 168 -20.39 -2.99 -14.53
CA ASN A 168 -20.47 -1.90 -15.48
C ASN A 168 -19.05 -1.36 -15.68
N ILE A 169 -18.64 -1.22 -16.93
CA ILE A 169 -17.29 -0.84 -17.31
C ILE A 169 -16.99 0.54 -16.72
N LEU A 170 -16.09 0.59 -15.73
CA LEU A 170 -15.72 1.83 -15.01
C LEU A 170 -14.71 2.66 -15.82
N LYS A 171 -15.03 2.98 -17.09
CA LYS A 171 -14.14 3.73 -17.99
C LYS A 171 -13.79 5.14 -17.48
N GLU A 172 -14.57 5.71 -16.56
CA GLU A 172 -14.42 7.09 -16.10
C GLU A 172 -14.15 7.22 -14.59
N CYS A 173 -13.83 6.14 -13.92
CA CYS A 173 -13.51 6.22 -12.50
C CYS A 173 -12.18 6.95 -12.27
N ASN A 174 -12.20 7.95 -11.40
CA ASN A 174 -11.03 8.71 -10.98
C ASN A 174 -10.49 8.14 -9.68
N PHE A 175 -9.24 7.72 -9.68
CA PHE A 175 -8.56 7.17 -8.51
C PHE A 175 -7.60 8.22 -7.95
N MET A 176 -7.91 8.71 -6.75
CA MET A 176 -7.26 9.84 -6.10
C MET A 176 -6.36 9.33 -4.97
N GLY A 177 -5.08 9.16 -5.24
CA GLY A 177 -4.10 8.77 -4.23
C GLY A 177 -3.75 9.95 -3.31
N ALA A 178 -3.95 9.81 -2.01
CA ALA A 178 -3.75 10.86 -1.02
C ALA A 178 -2.41 10.70 -0.30
N ALA A 179 -1.44 11.57 -0.55
CA ALA A 179 -0.11 11.59 0.05
C ALA A 179 0.16 12.89 0.81
N SER A 180 1.21 12.92 1.62
CA SER A 180 1.72 14.13 2.27
C SER A 180 3.14 14.47 1.82
N LYS A 181 3.43 15.76 1.64
CA LYS A 181 4.79 16.29 1.46
C LYS A 181 5.41 16.77 2.76
N ASN A 182 4.62 16.88 3.82
CA ASN A 182 5.07 17.41 5.09
C ASN A 182 5.77 16.32 5.92
N PRO A 183 7.07 16.43 6.22
CA PRO A 183 7.79 15.46 7.04
C PRO A 183 7.31 15.41 8.50
N LYS A 184 6.57 16.43 8.94
CA LYS A 184 5.99 16.53 10.29
C LYS A 184 4.50 16.17 10.31
N THR A 185 3.97 15.60 9.23
CA THR A 185 2.55 15.21 9.15
C THR A 185 2.17 14.22 10.25
N LYS A 186 0.93 14.35 10.76
CA LYS A 186 0.33 13.33 11.63
C LYS A 186 0.15 12.00 10.89
N ALA A 187 -0.07 12.05 9.56
CA ALA A 187 -0.21 10.88 8.69
C ALA A 187 1.16 10.39 8.17
N ILE A 188 2.08 10.09 9.08
CA ILE A 188 3.50 9.80 8.76
C ILE A 188 3.68 8.67 7.72
N LYS A 189 2.77 7.70 7.67
CA LYS A 189 2.81 6.59 6.70
C LYS A 189 2.50 7.04 5.26
N LEU A 190 1.97 8.25 5.08
CA LEU A 190 1.64 8.84 3.78
C LEU A 190 2.70 9.85 3.31
N TYR A 191 3.78 10.01 4.05
CA TYR A 191 4.86 10.88 3.66
C TYR A 191 5.64 10.28 2.49
N SER A 192 5.61 10.95 1.35
CA SER A 192 5.96 10.39 0.03
C SER A 192 7.43 10.01 -0.18
N HIS A 193 8.34 10.42 0.71
CA HIS A 193 9.76 10.04 0.60
C HIS A 193 10.05 8.60 1.00
N PHE A 194 9.06 7.91 1.58
CA PHE A 194 9.16 6.48 1.89
C PHE A 194 8.85 5.55 0.72
N LEU A 195 8.67 6.10 -0.48
CA LEU A 195 8.22 5.32 -1.63
C LEU A 195 9.42 4.83 -2.46
N PRO A 196 10.04 3.71 -2.11
CA PRO A 196 11.11 3.13 -2.94
C PRO A 196 10.56 2.56 -4.25
N PHE A 197 9.25 2.26 -4.34
CA PHE A 197 8.67 1.52 -5.45
C PHE A 197 7.43 2.23 -6.01
N LYS A 198 7.61 2.96 -7.10
CA LYS A 198 6.51 3.43 -7.95
C LYS A 198 6.40 2.50 -9.15
N GLU A 199 5.47 1.55 -9.12
CA GLU A 199 5.16 0.73 -10.29
C GLU A 199 4.42 1.51 -11.35
N PHE A 200 3.47 2.34 -10.91
CA PHE A 200 2.78 3.26 -11.77
C PHE A 200 3.54 4.57 -11.83
N SER A 201 4.41 4.70 -12.83
CA SER A 201 4.94 6.01 -13.19
C SER A 201 3.79 6.93 -13.61
N ASN A 202 3.98 8.23 -13.49
CA ASN A 202 3.00 9.20 -13.98
C ASN A 202 2.71 8.98 -15.47
N GLU A 203 3.69 8.53 -16.25
CA GLU A 203 3.57 8.22 -17.67
C GLU A 203 2.63 7.04 -17.90
N ARG A 204 2.70 6.00 -17.09
CA ARG A 204 1.81 4.85 -17.19
C ARG A 204 0.37 5.23 -16.85
N ILE A 205 0.15 6.05 -15.82
CA ILE A 205 -1.18 6.58 -15.49
C ILE A 205 -1.72 7.39 -16.67
N LYS A 206 -0.94 8.31 -17.23
CA LYS A 206 -1.33 9.13 -18.39
C LYS A 206 -1.69 8.28 -19.61
N LEU A 207 -0.92 7.22 -19.89
CA LEU A 207 -1.22 6.28 -20.96
C LEU A 207 -2.58 5.62 -20.79
N HIS A 208 -2.91 5.17 -19.57
CA HIS A 208 -4.20 4.55 -19.30
C HIS A 208 -5.36 5.56 -19.29
N ILE A 209 -5.13 6.80 -18.89
CA ILE A 209 -6.10 7.90 -19.06
C ILE A 209 -6.34 8.15 -20.55
N TYR A 210 -5.28 8.28 -21.36
CA TYR A 210 -5.38 8.46 -22.80
C TYR A 210 -6.17 7.35 -23.50
N ARG A 211 -5.99 6.10 -23.05
CA ARG A 211 -6.72 4.93 -23.55
C ARG A 211 -8.16 4.81 -23.01
N GLY A 212 -8.62 5.73 -22.18
CA GLY A 212 -9.95 5.68 -21.57
C GLY A 212 -10.14 4.57 -20.51
N HIS A 213 -9.07 4.00 -20.00
CA HIS A 213 -9.13 2.97 -18.94
C HIS A 213 -9.26 3.56 -17.55
N LEU A 214 -8.92 4.84 -17.38
CA LEU A 214 -8.97 5.58 -16.12
C LEU A 214 -9.58 6.96 -16.36
N GLY A 215 -10.24 7.51 -15.34
CA GLY A 215 -10.72 8.88 -15.37
C GLY A 215 -9.57 9.90 -15.42
N LYS A 216 -9.86 11.06 -16.02
CA LYS A 216 -8.86 12.11 -16.32
C LYS A 216 -8.15 12.67 -15.09
N GLU A 217 -8.78 12.61 -13.93
CA GLU A 217 -8.25 13.12 -12.67
C GLU A 217 -7.53 12.03 -11.84
N THR A 218 -7.31 10.84 -12.41
CA THR A 218 -6.55 9.79 -11.73
C THR A 218 -5.11 10.21 -11.49
N GLY A 219 -4.65 10.10 -10.24
CA GLY A 219 -3.28 10.46 -9.89
C GLY A 219 -3.03 10.51 -8.39
N VAL A 220 -1.81 10.89 -8.02
CA VAL A 220 -1.42 11.09 -6.61
C VAL A 220 -1.39 12.57 -6.30
N TYR A 221 -2.10 12.95 -5.26
CA TYR A 221 -2.28 14.32 -4.81
C TYR A 221 -1.79 14.50 -3.39
N TYR A 222 -1.35 15.72 -3.08
CA TYR A 222 -0.88 16.06 -1.75
C TYR A 222 -1.93 16.87 -1.01
N PHE A 223 -2.39 16.37 0.13
CA PHE A 223 -3.29 17.12 0.99
C PHE A 223 -2.52 18.10 1.90
N LYS A 224 -3.21 19.16 2.34
CA LYS A 224 -2.71 20.10 3.35
C LYS A 224 -3.13 19.63 4.74
N GLU A 225 -2.29 19.85 5.77
CA GLU A 225 -2.52 19.38 7.15
C GLU A 225 -3.85 19.85 7.74
N LYS A 226 -4.30 21.06 7.41
CA LYS A 226 -5.61 21.56 7.88
C LYS A 226 -6.79 20.65 7.51
N PHE A 227 -6.72 19.99 6.35
CA PHE A 227 -7.75 19.03 5.92
C PHE A 227 -7.59 17.67 6.59
N LEU A 228 -6.37 17.28 6.94
CA LEU A 228 -6.14 16.10 7.77
C LEU A 228 -6.70 16.32 9.19
N ASP A 229 -6.49 17.49 9.80
CA ASP A 229 -7.07 17.83 11.08
C ASP A 229 -8.61 17.83 11.03
N GLN A 230 -9.19 18.32 9.94
CA GLN A 230 -10.63 18.25 9.70
C GLN A 230 -11.11 16.80 9.58
N ALA A 231 -10.38 15.94 8.88
CA ALA A 231 -10.69 14.53 8.72
C ALA A 231 -10.63 13.78 10.06
N ILE A 232 -9.63 14.08 10.90
CA ILE A 232 -9.50 13.51 12.25
C ILE A 232 -10.71 13.88 13.09
N LYS A 233 -11.06 15.19 13.18
CA LYS A 233 -12.23 15.67 13.93
C LYS A 233 -13.53 15.05 13.44
N PHE A 234 -13.68 14.89 12.12
CA PHE A 234 -14.84 14.23 11.53
C PHE A 234 -14.93 12.76 11.93
N ALA A 235 -13.82 12.04 11.89
CA ALA A 235 -13.76 10.63 12.27
C ALA A 235 -14.10 10.45 13.76
N GLU A 236 -13.54 11.28 14.65
CA GLU A 236 -13.84 11.29 16.08
C GLU A 236 -15.32 11.54 16.35
N LYS A 237 -15.91 12.59 15.73
CA LYS A 237 -17.33 12.94 15.87
C LYS A 237 -18.28 11.82 15.43
N ASN A 238 -17.86 11.02 14.44
CA ASN A 238 -18.69 9.95 13.86
C ASN A 238 -18.28 8.54 14.33
N ASN A 239 -17.47 8.43 15.37
CA ASN A 239 -16.98 7.16 15.93
C ASN A 239 -16.31 6.25 14.87
N ILE A 240 -15.60 6.84 13.90
CA ILE A 240 -14.87 6.09 12.89
C ILE A 240 -13.47 5.76 13.44
N GLU A 241 -13.21 4.48 13.69
CA GLU A 241 -11.88 4.04 14.11
C GLU A 241 -10.88 4.17 12.95
N ALA A 242 -9.91 5.05 13.10
CA ALA A 242 -8.84 5.24 12.12
C ALA A 242 -7.59 5.84 12.76
N GLU A 243 -6.43 5.49 12.21
CA GLU A 243 -5.22 6.26 12.46
C GLU A 243 -5.13 7.44 11.45
N PRO A 244 -4.39 8.52 11.75
CA PRO A 244 -4.31 9.67 10.86
C PRO A 244 -3.93 9.31 9.42
N SER A 245 -3.07 8.31 9.21
CA SER A 245 -2.71 7.82 7.88
C SER A 245 -3.87 7.13 7.15
N GLY A 246 -4.76 6.46 7.87
CA GLY A 246 -5.97 5.85 7.31
C GLY A 246 -6.99 6.87 6.81
N LEU A 247 -6.91 8.10 7.33
CA LEU A 247 -7.80 9.21 6.97
C LEU A 247 -7.29 10.09 5.82
N GLY A 248 -6.14 9.75 5.21
CA GLY A 248 -5.57 10.55 4.12
C GLY A 248 -6.53 10.73 2.94
N GLY A 249 -7.28 9.68 2.58
CA GLY A 249 -8.31 9.76 1.54
C GLY A 249 -9.41 10.78 1.87
N LEU A 250 -9.88 10.79 3.11
CA LEU A 250 -10.89 11.74 3.59
C LEU A 250 -10.33 13.18 3.62
N ALA A 251 -9.08 13.36 4.03
CA ALA A 251 -8.42 14.66 4.01
C ALA A 251 -8.32 15.23 2.58
N LEU A 252 -7.94 14.41 1.62
CA LEU A 252 -7.89 14.82 0.22
C LEU A 252 -9.29 15.11 -0.32
N PHE A 253 -10.30 14.32 0.02
CA PHE A 253 -11.68 14.60 -0.34
C PHE A 253 -12.14 15.96 0.19
N PHE A 254 -11.93 16.27 1.46
CA PHE A 254 -12.27 17.59 2.00
C PHE A 254 -11.57 18.74 1.27
N GLN A 255 -10.35 18.53 0.81
CA GLN A 255 -9.62 19.53 0.02
C GLN A 255 -10.22 19.75 -1.37
N LEU A 256 -10.80 18.72 -1.98
CA LEU A 256 -11.23 18.72 -3.38
C LEU A 256 -12.75 18.71 -3.57
N LYS A 257 -13.54 18.51 -2.52
CA LYS A 257 -15.00 18.29 -2.58
C LYS A 257 -15.76 19.34 -3.40
N ASP A 258 -15.34 20.60 -3.34
CA ASP A 258 -16.01 21.70 -4.04
C ASP A 258 -15.74 21.70 -5.57
N LYS A 259 -14.78 20.90 -6.02
CA LYS A 259 -14.45 20.67 -7.44
C LYS A 259 -15.14 19.44 -8.02
N ILE A 260 -15.72 18.59 -7.17
CA ILE A 260 -16.37 17.35 -7.59
C ILE A 260 -17.87 17.61 -7.80
N PRO A 261 -18.44 17.24 -8.95
CA PRO A 261 -19.87 17.40 -9.18
C PRO A 261 -20.70 16.63 -8.13
N LYS A 262 -21.76 17.25 -7.61
CA LYS A 262 -22.60 16.72 -6.49
C LYS A 262 -23.29 15.39 -6.79
N ASN A 263 -23.51 15.08 -8.07
CA ASN A 263 -24.17 13.86 -8.51
C ASN A 263 -23.23 12.66 -8.67
N LYS A 264 -21.96 12.79 -8.30
CA LYS A 264 -20.96 11.73 -8.44
C LYS A 264 -20.93 10.83 -7.20
N LYS A 265 -20.84 9.52 -7.44
CA LYS A 265 -20.65 8.53 -6.39
C LYS A 265 -19.18 8.50 -5.97
N ILE A 266 -18.94 8.69 -4.67
CA ILE A 266 -17.60 8.80 -4.10
C ILE A 266 -17.39 7.67 -3.11
N ILE A 267 -16.26 6.99 -3.20
CA ILE A 267 -15.78 6.05 -2.20
C ILE A 267 -14.53 6.64 -1.55
N ILE A 268 -14.49 6.65 -0.23
CA ILE A 268 -13.35 7.07 0.55
C ILE A 268 -12.85 5.86 1.33
N LEU A 269 -11.62 5.42 1.01
CA LEU A 269 -11.02 4.28 1.67
C LEU A 269 -10.45 4.71 3.03
N ASN A 270 -10.92 4.05 4.09
CA ASN A 270 -10.31 4.11 5.41
C ASN A 270 -9.51 2.83 5.64
N THR A 271 -8.21 2.94 5.81
CA THR A 271 -7.34 1.77 6.07
C THR A 271 -7.29 1.38 7.55
N GLY A 272 -8.18 1.96 8.36
CA GLY A 272 -8.41 1.57 9.73
C GLY A 272 -7.33 2.02 10.71
N LYS A 273 -7.36 1.40 11.87
CA LYS A 273 -6.37 1.56 12.94
C LYS A 273 -5.68 0.22 13.16
N THR A 274 -4.36 0.20 13.05
CA THR A 274 -3.61 -1.02 13.32
C THR A 274 -3.74 -1.39 14.79
N LYS A 275 -4.50 -2.44 15.09
CA LYS A 275 -4.47 -3.09 16.40
C LYS A 275 -3.17 -3.89 16.46
N MET A 276 -2.25 -3.47 17.31
CA MET A 276 -1.02 -4.22 17.54
C MET A 276 -1.36 -5.48 18.31
N PRO A 277 -0.82 -6.67 17.96
CA PRO A 277 -0.89 -7.81 18.84
C PRO A 277 -0.20 -7.42 20.16
N ILE A 278 -0.91 -7.56 21.25
CA ILE A 278 -0.43 -7.34 22.62
C ILE A 278 0.56 -8.45 22.96
#